data_7a83f14c955bc3022101a0ea56b1a6ba
#
_entry.id   7a83f14c955bc3022101a0ea56b1a6ba
#
_cell.length_a   1.000
_cell.length_b   1.000
_cell.length_c   1.000
_cell.angle_alpha   90.00
_cell.angle_beta   90.00
_cell.angle_gamma   90.00
#
_symmetry.space_group_name_H-M   'P 1'
#
loop_
_entity.id
_entity.type
_entity.pdbx_description
1 polymer ?
#
loop_
_entity_poly.entity_id
_entity_poly.type
_entity_poly.pdbx_seq_one_letter_code
_entity_poly.pdbx_strand_id
1 'polypeptide(L)'
;MTFDKFIIWLMAIGILLGAGDRLLKNRFGLGQKFEEGLNAMGPLALSMVGIVSLSPVISNILGPIIIPFYKFLGADPAMFASILANDMGGYQLALSLGENKEIALFSGLIVASMLGCTIVFSIPVALGLIEEKDKEFFAKGLLIGLSTIPLGSIVGGLVMKINIKILLINIIPIILISLMLILGLKFFQGKMIKGVLYFGKFIMWMSTIGLAAAAFESLTGVVLIKGMAPITEGMSVVVNIGIVLLGTFPILTLIINLLDKPLRKLGKNIGLDSTSVAGIIFSLANSIPVFKMLKDMNNKGKIINVAWLVAATSTLGAHLGFTAGVESEMIIPVILSKLFAGVSAVIIALIFTRNTTEKKSI
;
A
#
# COMPACT_ATOMS: atom_id res chain seq x y z
N MET A 1 14.09 11.41 -22.37
CA MET A 1 13.10 10.44 -21.85
C MET A 1 13.01 10.66 -20.36
N THR A 2 11.84 11.00 -19.81
CA THR A 2 11.68 11.11 -18.35
C THR A 2 11.81 9.74 -17.71
N PHE A 3 12.16 9.70 -16.42
CA PHE A 3 12.35 8.42 -15.73
C PHE A 3 11.04 7.62 -15.62
N ASP A 4 9.89 8.30 -15.49
CA ASP A 4 8.56 7.65 -15.50
C ASP A 4 8.32 6.94 -16.85
N LYS A 5 8.62 7.59 -17.97
CA LYS A 5 8.56 6.98 -19.30
C LYS A 5 9.48 5.77 -19.41
N PHE A 6 10.66 5.83 -18.81
CA PHE A 6 11.57 4.68 -18.78
C PHE A 6 10.94 3.49 -18.04
N ILE A 7 10.31 3.72 -16.88
CA ILE A 7 9.63 2.66 -16.11
C ILE A 7 8.47 2.08 -16.93
N ILE A 8 7.67 2.92 -17.59
CA ILE A 8 6.56 2.45 -18.45
C ILE A 8 7.09 1.59 -19.59
N TRP A 9 8.18 2.01 -20.26
CA TRP A 9 8.82 1.20 -21.30
C TRP A 9 9.35 -0.12 -20.77
N LEU A 10 9.93 -0.14 -19.56
CA LEU A 10 10.40 -1.35 -18.91
C LEU A 10 9.23 -2.34 -18.67
N MET A 11 8.09 -1.85 -18.22
CA MET A 11 6.87 -2.66 -18.05
C MET A 11 6.36 -3.18 -19.41
N ALA A 12 6.33 -2.33 -20.45
CA ALA A 12 5.93 -2.75 -21.79
C ALA A 12 6.84 -3.86 -22.35
N ILE A 13 8.15 -3.76 -22.13
CA ILE A 13 9.11 -4.84 -22.45
C ILE A 13 8.78 -6.10 -21.62
N GLY A 14 8.45 -5.94 -20.35
CA GLY A 14 8.03 -7.03 -19.47
C GLY A 14 6.81 -7.79 -19.99
N ILE A 15 5.83 -7.10 -20.58
CA ILE A 15 4.67 -7.74 -21.25
C ILE A 15 5.16 -8.66 -22.38
N LEU A 16 6.05 -8.16 -23.24
CA LEU A 16 6.56 -8.95 -24.37
C LEU A 16 7.40 -10.15 -23.90
N LEU A 17 8.25 -9.97 -22.88
CA LEU A 17 9.03 -11.05 -22.29
C LEU A 17 8.14 -12.12 -21.64
N GLY A 18 7.14 -11.69 -20.86
CA GLY A 18 6.19 -12.60 -20.22
C GLY A 18 5.35 -13.38 -21.23
N ALA A 19 4.81 -12.68 -22.24
CA ALA A 19 4.05 -13.31 -23.31
C ALA A 19 4.92 -14.29 -24.13
N GLY A 20 6.15 -13.91 -24.48
CA GLY A 20 7.11 -14.78 -25.18
C GLY A 20 7.45 -16.04 -24.38
N ASP A 21 7.73 -15.90 -23.07
CA ASP A 21 8.01 -17.06 -22.21
C ASP A 21 6.80 -17.99 -22.06
N ARG A 22 5.59 -17.40 -22.00
CA ARG A 22 4.33 -18.17 -21.97
C ARG A 22 4.20 -19.07 -23.23
N LEU A 23 4.54 -18.55 -24.41
CA LEU A 23 4.55 -19.31 -25.64
C LEU A 23 5.64 -20.42 -25.65
N LEU A 24 6.74 -20.20 -24.93
CA LEU A 24 7.83 -21.15 -24.73
C LEU A 24 7.59 -22.09 -23.51
N LYS A 25 6.33 -22.29 -23.11
CA LYS A 25 5.91 -23.20 -22.04
C LYS A 25 6.48 -22.80 -20.65
N ASN A 26 6.59 -21.52 -20.40
CA ASN A 26 7.06 -20.96 -19.11
C ASN A 26 8.47 -21.40 -18.70
N ARG A 27 9.39 -21.46 -19.65
CA ARG A 27 10.76 -21.95 -19.44
C ARG A 27 11.55 -21.11 -18.42
N PHE A 28 11.27 -19.81 -18.34
CA PHE A 28 11.95 -18.85 -17.46
C PHE A 28 11.07 -18.42 -16.28
N GLY A 29 9.82 -18.91 -16.20
CA GLY A 29 8.86 -18.55 -15.16
C GLY A 29 8.23 -17.15 -15.34
N LEU A 30 8.56 -16.43 -16.41
CA LEU A 30 8.03 -15.10 -16.69
C LEU A 30 6.60 -15.15 -17.23
N GLY A 31 6.25 -16.20 -17.99
CA GLY A 31 4.91 -16.40 -18.52
C GLY A 31 3.88 -16.65 -17.44
N GLN A 32 4.24 -17.39 -16.36
CA GLN A 32 3.39 -17.53 -15.19
C GLN A 32 3.17 -16.18 -14.51
N LYS A 33 4.19 -15.35 -14.42
CA LYS A 33 4.09 -14.00 -13.83
C LYS A 33 3.24 -13.05 -14.67
N PHE A 34 3.28 -13.18 -15.98
CA PHE A 34 2.37 -12.50 -16.90
C PHE A 34 0.91 -12.88 -16.60
N GLU A 35 0.60 -14.18 -16.46
CA GLU A 35 -0.75 -14.64 -16.09
C GLU A 35 -1.18 -14.15 -14.70
N GLU A 36 -0.28 -14.18 -13.71
CA GLU A 36 -0.53 -13.64 -12.37
C GLU A 36 -0.93 -12.15 -12.41
N GLY A 37 -0.31 -11.37 -13.33
CA GLY A 37 -0.65 -9.96 -13.54
C GLY A 37 -2.11 -9.76 -13.97
N LEU A 38 -2.58 -10.56 -14.90
CA LEU A 38 -3.98 -10.53 -15.35
C LEU A 38 -4.93 -11.05 -14.29
N ASN A 39 -4.58 -12.14 -13.62
CA ASN A 39 -5.39 -12.77 -12.58
C ASN A 39 -5.58 -11.85 -11.34
N ALA A 40 -4.71 -10.85 -11.16
CA ALA A 40 -4.86 -9.86 -10.10
C ALA A 40 -6.09 -8.95 -10.29
N MET A 41 -6.63 -8.84 -11.51
CA MET A 41 -7.79 -7.95 -11.78
C MET A 41 -9.03 -8.35 -10.99
N GLY A 42 -9.33 -9.63 -10.80
CA GLY A 42 -10.51 -10.08 -10.04
C GLY A 42 -10.50 -9.59 -8.59
N PRO A 43 -9.48 -9.92 -7.81
CA PRO A 43 -9.32 -9.40 -6.45
C PRO A 43 -9.31 -7.86 -6.36
N LEU A 44 -8.68 -7.17 -7.32
CA LEU A 44 -8.68 -5.71 -7.37
C LEU A 44 -10.09 -5.16 -7.62
N ALA A 45 -10.84 -5.74 -8.56
CA ALA A 45 -12.21 -5.32 -8.81
C ALA A 45 -13.09 -5.46 -7.56
N LEU A 46 -13.02 -6.60 -6.86
CA LEU A 46 -13.77 -6.83 -5.62
C LEU A 46 -13.41 -5.83 -4.51
N SER A 47 -12.15 -5.41 -4.45
CA SER A 47 -11.68 -4.54 -3.37
C SER A 47 -11.97 -3.06 -3.62
N MET A 48 -11.96 -2.59 -4.88
CA MET A 48 -11.94 -1.16 -5.16
C MET A 48 -13.11 -0.63 -6.00
N VAL A 49 -13.69 -1.41 -6.92
CA VAL A 49 -14.72 -0.88 -7.83
C VAL A 49 -15.93 -0.33 -7.07
N GLY A 50 -16.37 -1.01 -6.01
CA GLY A 50 -17.49 -0.55 -5.19
C GLY A 50 -17.17 0.75 -4.45
N ILE A 51 -15.95 0.93 -3.95
CA ILE A 51 -15.53 2.19 -3.30
C ILE A 51 -15.42 3.32 -4.34
N VAL A 52 -14.87 3.05 -5.52
CA VAL A 52 -14.82 4.02 -6.62
C VAL A 52 -16.23 4.49 -6.97
N SER A 53 -17.16 3.55 -7.19
CA SER A 53 -18.56 3.89 -7.49
C SER A 53 -19.24 4.66 -6.35
N LEU A 54 -18.94 4.35 -5.09
CA LEU A 54 -19.48 5.04 -3.92
C LEU A 54 -18.79 6.36 -3.60
N SER A 55 -17.64 6.69 -4.19
CA SER A 55 -16.85 7.87 -3.83
C SER A 55 -17.64 9.18 -3.85
N PRO A 56 -18.49 9.47 -4.86
CA PRO A 56 -19.32 10.68 -4.84
C PRO A 56 -20.35 10.67 -3.70
N VAL A 57 -20.93 9.51 -3.40
CA VAL A 57 -21.92 9.36 -2.31
C VAL A 57 -21.25 9.58 -0.96
N ILE A 58 -20.07 8.97 -0.74
CA ILE A 58 -19.26 9.12 0.47
C ILE A 58 -18.86 10.59 0.63
N SER A 59 -18.39 11.24 -0.43
CA SER A 59 -18.02 12.66 -0.43
C SER A 59 -19.21 13.56 -0.06
N ASN A 60 -20.39 13.29 -0.61
CA ASN A 60 -21.60 14.06 -0.32
C ASN A 60 -22.09 13.89 1.13
N ILE A 61 -21.97 12.67 1.70
CA ILE A 61 -22.42 12.38 3.07
C ILE A 61 -21.41 12.87 4.09
N LEU A 62 -20.14 12.59 3.89
CA LEU A 62 -19.07 12.90 4.85
C LEU A 62 -18.47 14.29 4.65
N GLY A 63 -18.54 14.85 3.44
CA GLY A 63 -17.97 16.15 3.11
C GLY A 63 -18.41 17.28 4.05
N PRO A 64 -19.71 17.43 4.38
CA PRO A 64 -20.15 18.46 5.31
C PRO A 64 -19.50 18.42 6.71
N ILE A 65 -19.00 17.27 7.12
CA ILE A 65 -18.30 17.07 8.41
C ILE A 65 -16.78 17.17 8.22
N ILE A 66 -16.27 16.48 7.21
CA ILE A 66 -14.82 16.34 6.97
C ILE A 66 -14.20 17.64 6.48
N ILE A 67 -14.85 18.32 5.54
CA ILE A 67 -14.31 19.56 4.96
C ILE A 67 -14.09 20.65 6.02
N PRO A 68 -15.07 21.01 6.87
CA PRO A 68 -14.84 22.01 7.92
C PRO A 68 -13.77 21.59 8.93
N PHE A 69 -13.73 20.29 9.30
CA PHE A 69 -12.73 19.78 10.24
C PHE A 69 -11.30 19.91 9.71
N TYR A 70 -11.06 19.49 8.45
CA TYR A 70 -9.72 19.61 7.84
C TYR A 70 -9.34 21.06 7.57
N LYS A 71 -10.30 21.91 7.17
CA LYS A 71 -10.08 23.37 7.06
C LYS A 71 -9.69 24.01 8.40
N PHE A 72 -10.29 23.58 9.49
CA PHE A 72 -9.91 24.03 10.82
C PHE A 72 -8.47 23.64 11.17
N LEU A 73 -7.99 22.48 10.71
CA LEU A 73 -6.59 22.06 10.83
C LEU A 73 -5.66 22.78 9.84
N GLY A 74 -6.21 23.54 8.89
CA GLY A 74 -5.48 24.14 7.77
C GLY A 74 -5.05 23.13 6.68
N ALA A 75 -5.49 21.87 6.77
CA ALA A 75 -5.16 20.78 5.85
C ALA A 75 -6.26 20.58 4.80
N ASP A 76 -5.89 20.05 3.64
CA ASP A 76 -6.83 19.73 2.57
C ASP A 76 -7.71 18.53 2.96
N PRO A 77 -9.03 18.57 2.71
CA PRO A 77 -9.95 17.46 3.01
C PRO A 77 -9.60 16.15 2.30
N ALA A 78 -8.85 16.20 1.19
CA ALA A 78 -8.34 15.00 0.52
C ALA A 78 -7.54 14.08 1.47
N MET A 79 -6.91 14.64 2.50
CA MET A 79 -6.11 13.87 3.46
C MET A 79 -6.93 12.84 4.23
N PHE A 80 -8.26 13.03 4.35
CA PHE A 80 -9.16 12.03 4.93
C PHE A 80 -9.21 10.74 4.13
N ALA A 81 -9.16 10.83 2.81
CA ALA A 81 -9.24 9.67 1.94
C ALA A 81 -8.08 8.68 2.15
N SER A 82 -6.92 9.17 2.62
CA SER A 82 -5.76 8.32 2.90
C SER A 82 -6.00 7.27 3.98
N ILE A 83 -7.01 7.44 4.83
CA ILE A 83 -7.38 6.50 5.91
C ILE A 83 -8.39 5.47 5.43
N LEU A 84 -9.33 5.90 4.57
CA LEU A 84 -10.38 5.04 4.00
C LEU A 84 -9.88 4.17 2.84
N ALA A 85 -8.61 4.31 2.47
CA ALA A 85 -8.05 3.56 1.36
C ALA A 85 -8.10 2.06 1.65
N ASN A 86 -8.95 1.36 0.93
CA ASN A 86 -8.77 -0.06 0.72
C ASN A 86 -7.77 -0.22 -0.42
N ASP A 87 -6.50 -0.39 -0.05
CA ASP A 87 -5.35 -0.58 -0.91
C ASP A 87 -5.16 0.54 -1.98
N MET A 88 -6.17 0.86 -2.79
CA MET A 88 -6.08 1.85 -3.86
C MET A 88 -7.39 2.64 -4.09
N GLY A 89 -8.45 2.31 -3.36
CA GLY A 89 -9.76 2.97 -3.48
C GLY A 89 -9.80 4.41 -2.96
N GLY A 90 -8.81 4.81 -2.14
CA GLY A 90 -8.72 6.16 -1.60
C GLY A 90 -8.42 7.25 -2.62
N TYR A 91 -7.86 6.91 -3.79
CA TYR A 91 -7.52 7.86 -4.85
C TYR A 91 -8.73 8.66 -5.35
N GLN A 92 -9.81 7.96 -5.74
CA GLN A 92 -11.02 8.62 -6.23
C GLN A 92 -11.70 9.46 -5.16
N LEU A 93 -11.72 8.97 -3.91
CA LEU A 93 -12.26 9.73 -2.79
C LEU A 93 -11.41 10.98 -2.49
N ALA A 94 -10.07 10.87 -2.59
CA ALA A 94 -9.18 12.01 -2.45
C ALA A 94 -9.44 13.08 -3.52
N LEU A 95 -9.64 12.68 -4.77
CA LEU A 95 -10.01 13.61 -5.85
C LEU A 95 -11.40 14.24 -5.63
N SER A 96 -12.34 13.49 -5.06
CA SER A 96 -13.71 13.98 -4.81
C SER A 96 -13.79 14.96 -3.62
N LEU A 97 -12.93 14.80 -2.60
CA LEU A 97 -12.91 15.64 -1.40
C LEU A 97 -11.92 16.80 -1.49
N GLY A 98 -10.86 16.64 -2.29
CA GLY A 98 -9.74 17.57 -2.38
C GLY A 98 -10.09 18.89 -3.02
N GLU A 99 -9.60 19.97 -2.42
CA GLU A 99 -9.65 21.32 -2.98
C GLU A 99 -8.41 21.61 -3.87
N ASN A 100 -7.31 20.91 -3.62
CA ASN A 100 -6.06 21.00 -4.37
C ASN A 100 -5.72 19.64 -4.99
N LYS A 101 -5.62 19.60 -6.32
CA LYS A 101 -5.32 18.36 -7.06
C LYS A 101 -3.98 17.73 -6.63
N GLU A 102 -2.94 18.53 -6.39
CA GLU A 102 -1.64 18.01 -5.97
C GLU A 102 -1.73 17.32 -4.61
N ILE A 103 -2.49 17.90 -3.66
CA ILE A 103 -2.71 17.30 -2.35
C ILE A 103 -3.63 16.07 -2.46
N ALA A 104 -4.61 16.08 -3.34
CA ALA A 104 -5.44 14.90 -3.60
C ALA A 104 -4.59 13.72 -4.14
N LEU A 105 -3.68 13.97 -5.09
CA LEU A 105 -2.73 12.98 -5.58
C LEU A 105 -1.77 12.51 -4.48
N PHE A 106 -1.22 13.42 -3.70
CA PHE A 106 -0.37 13.12 -2.55
C PHE A 106 -1.08 12.22 -1.53
N SER A 107 -2.31 12.57 -1.15
CA SER A 107 -3.13 11.79 -0.22
C SER A 107 -3.49 10.41 -0.79
N GLY A 108 -4.05 10.39 -2.00
CA GLY A 108 -4.64 9.20 -2.60
C GLY A 108 -3.65 8.17 -3.12
N LEU A 109 -2.41 8.59 -3.47
CA LEU A 109 -1.39 7.70 -4.04
C LEU A 109 -0.21 7.46 -3.08
N ILE A 110 0.31 8.50 -2.42
CA ILE A 110 1.46 8.34 -1.53
C ILE A 110 1.01 7.89 -0.15
N VAL A 111 0.20 8.70 0.53
CA VAL A 111 -0.17 8.42 1.92
C VAL A 111 -1.06 7.19 2.02
N ALA A 112 -2.06 7.08 1.14
CA ALA A 112 -2.99 5.95 1.10
C ALA A 112 -2.27 4.62 0.87
N SER A 113 -1.25 4.58 0.01
CA SER A 113 -0.47 3.36 -0.26
C SER A 113 0.43 2.90 0.91
N MET A 114 0.61 3.73 1.93
CA MET A 114 1.33 3.40 3.16
C MET A 114 0.38 3.29 4.35
N LEU A 115 -0.26 4.40 4.77
CA LEU A 115 -1.09 4.44 5.97
C LEU A 115 -2.41 3.68 5.78
N GLY A 116 -3.15 3.98 4.72
CA GLY A 116 -4.43 3.34 4.44
C GLY A 116 -4.28 1.84 4.20
N CYS A 117 -3.32 1.46 3.35
CA CYS A 117 -2.98 0.05 3.10
C CYS A 117 -2.61 -0.68 4.40
N THR A 118 -1.88 -0.03 5.32
CA THR A 118 -1.54 -0.64 6.61
C THR A 118 -2.78 -0.90 7.46
N ILE A 119 -3.67 0.09 7.58
CA ILE A 119 -4.86 0.00 8.44
C ILE A 119 -5.88 -0.99 7.87
N VAL A 120 -6.20 -0.88 6.58
CA VAL A 120 -7.35 -1.59 5.99
C VAL A 120 -6.96 -2.97 5.45
N PHE A 121 -5.71 -3.17 5.07
CA PHE A 121 -5.23 -4.41 4.46
C PHE A 121 -4.17 -5.12 5.31
N SER A 122 -3.00 -4.49 5.56
CA SER A 122 -1.86 -5.21 6.13
C SER A 122 -2.13 -5.75 7.54
N ILE A 123 -2.74 -4.95 8.43
CA ILE A 123 -3.06 -5.41 9.80
C ILE A 123 -4.10 -6.53 9.78
N PRO A 124 -5.28 -6.38 9.12
CA PRO A 124 -6.27 -7.45 9.07
C PRO A 124 -5.74 -8.75 8.47
N VAL A 125 -5.01 -8.67 7.36
CA VAL A 125 -4.46 -9.85 6.67
C VAL A 125 -3.38 -10.53 7.51
N ALA A 126 -2.46 -9.75 8.08
CA ALA A 126 -1.41 -10.29 8.94
C ALA A 126 -1.98 -11.07 10.12
N LEU A 127 -2.97 -10.50 10.82
CA LEU A 127 -3.58 -11.14 12.00
C LEU A 127 -4.34 -12.43 11.67
N GLY A 128 -4.74 -12.62 10.42
CA GLY A 128 -5.32 -13.87 9.94
C GLY A 128 -4.29 -14.92 9.52
N LEU A 129 -3.02 -14.55 9.32
CA LEU A 129 -1.99 -15.43 8.77
C LEU A 129 -0.83 -15.73 9.71
N ILE A 130 -0.49 -14.82 10.65
CA ILE A 130 0.62 -14.99 11.58
C ILE A 130 0.24 -15.87 12.76
N GLU A 131 1.21 -16.60 13.30
CA GLU A 131 1.03 -17.41 14.51
C GLU A 131 0.94 -16.52 15.76
N GLU A 132 0.28 -17.02 16.80
CA GLU A 132 0.07 -16.28 18.07
C GLU A 132 1.36 -15.79 18.70
N LYS A 133 2.41 -16.64 18.69
CA LYS A 133 3.74 -16.32 19.22
C LYS A 133 4.45 -15.17 18.46
N ASP A 134 4.01 -14.86 17.24
CA ASP A 134 4.62 -13.84 16.36
C ASP A 134 3.93 -12.49 16.47
N LYS A 135 2.77 -12.41 17.10
CA LYS A 135 1.99 -11.16 17.24
C LYS A 135 2.76 -10.05 17.98
N GLU A 136 3.60 -10.41 18.96
CA GLU A 136 4.42 -9.43 19.67
C GLU A 136 5.46 -8.79 18.75
N PHE A 137 6.13 -9.60 17.90
CA PHE A 137 7.11 -9.09 16.92
C PHE A 137 6.43 -8.27 15.84
N PHE A 138 5.26 -8.71 15.39
CA PHE A 138 4.41 -7.97 14.46
C PHE A 138 4.05 -6.59 15.02
N ALA A 139 3.55 -6.51 16.25
CA ALA A 139 3.21 -5.24 16.88
C ALA A 139 4.42 -4.30 17.00
N LYS A 140 5.59 -4.81 17.40
CA LYS A 140 6.83 -4.02 17.49
C LYS A 140 7.25 -3.46 16.13
N GLY A 141 7.25 -4.29 15.08
CA GLY A 141 7.56 -3.86 13.73
C GLY A 141 6.54 -2.85 13.20
N LEU A 142 5.25 -3.08 13.46
CA LEU A 142 4.17 -2.18 13.06
C LEU A 142 4.33 -0.78 13.67
N LEU A 143 4.64 -0.69 14.97
CA LEU A 143 4.89 0.59 15.65
C LEU A 143 6.03 1.37 14.98
N ILE A 144 7.13 0.67 14.69
CA ILE A 144 8.31 1.28 14.02
C ILE A 144 7.92 1.74 12.61
N GLY A 145 7.27 0.89 11.82
CA GLY A 145 6.87 1.22 10.46
C GLY A 145 5.92 2.42 10.39
N LEU A 146 4.89 2.44 11.26
CA LEU A 146 3.95 3.57 11.35
C LEU A 146 4.65 4.91 11.65
N SER A 147 5.71 4.89 12.47
CA SER A 147 6.46 6.11 12.80
C SER A 147 7.23 6.70 11.63
N THR A 148 7.49 5.92 10.58
CA THR A 148 8.25 6.36 9.40
C THR A 148 7.36 6.81 8.23
N ILE A 149 6.07 6.56 8.27
CA ILE A 149 5.13 6.99 7.22
C ILE A 149 5.18 8.51 7.00
N PRO A 150 5.14 9.38 8.05
CA PRO A 150 5.28 10.82 7.85
C PRO A 150 6.59 11.20 7.16
N LEU A 151 7.71 10.54 7.48
CA LEU A 151 9.00 10.81 6.87
C LEU A 151 9.00 10.50 5.36
N GLY A 152 8.49 9.32 4.99
CA GLY A 152 8.31 8.97 3.58
C GLY A 152 7.36 9.91 2.85
N SER A 153 6.26 10.30 3.51
CA SER A 153 5.31 11.25 2.94
C SER A 153 5.96 12.62 2.67
N ILE A 154 6.83 13.11 3.56
CA ILE A 154 7.60 14.34 3.32
C ILE A 154 8.45 14.19 2.06
N VAL A 155 9.20 13.10 1.93
CA VAL A 155 10.04 12.85 0.74
C VAL A 155 9.19 12.81 -0.52
N GLY A 156 8.05 12.10 -0.51
CA GLY A 156 7.15 12.03 -1.65
C GLY A 156 6.61 13.41 -2.05
N GLY A 157 6.17 14.22 -1.09
CA GLY A 157 5.68 15.57 -1.33
C GLY A 157 6.77 16.52 -1.87
N LEU A 158 8.02 16.37 -1.39
CA LEU A 158 9.15 17.15 -1.92
C LEU A 158 9.49 16.75 -3.37
N VAL A 159 9.42 15.46 -3.70
CA VAL A 159 9.61 14.97 -5.09
C VAL A 159 8.52 15.50 -6.02
N MET A 160 7.28 15.61 -5.53
CA MET A 160 6.17 16.28 -6.23
C MET A 160 6.35 17.80 -6.34
N LYS A 161 7.35 18.38 -5.68
CA LYS A 161 7.59 19.83 -5.60
C LYS A 161 6.45 20.59 -4.90
N ILE A 162 5.70 19.95 -4.02
CA ILE A 162 4.70 20.63 -3.20
C ILE A 162 5.40 21.66 -2.31
N ASN A 163 4.81 22.86 -2.19
CA ASN A 163 5.35 23.89 -1.32
C ASN A 163 5.49 23.36 0.11
N ILE A 164 6.66 23.55 0.73
CA ILE A 164 7.00 22.96 2.03
C ILE A 164 6.02 23.33 3.15
N LYS A 165 5.49 24.55 3.15
CA LYS A 165 4.49 24.99 4.15
C LYS A 165 3.17 24.22 3.97
N ILE A 166 2.70 24.09 2.73
CA ILE A 166 1.49 23.33 2.39
C ILE A 166 1.70 21.86 2.75
N LEU A 167 2.85 21.30 2.39
CA LEU A 167 3.19 19.91 2.70
C LEU A 167 3.17 19.64 4.21
N LEU A 168 3.85 20.46 5.01
CA LEU A 168 3.92 20.27 6.45
C LEU A 168 2.55 20.36 7.12
N ILE A 169 1.68 21.26 6.68
CA ILE A 169 0.32 21.37 7.20
C ILE A 169 -0.47 20.10 6.87
N ASN A 170 -0.37 19.60 5.65
CA ASN A 170 -1.08 18.39 5.21
C ASN A 170 -0.51 17.09 5.82
N ILE A 171 0.69 17.11 6.37
CA ILE A 171 1.25 15.97 7.12
C ILE A 171 0.72 15.90 8.55
N ILE A 172 0.23 16.98 9.13
CA ILE A 172 -0.32 16.99 10.51
C ILE A 172 -1.35 15.87 10.73
N PRO A 173 -2.40 15.70 9.91
CA PRO A 173 -3.34 14.60 10.07
C PRO A 173 -2.69 13.22 10.05
N ILE A 174 -1.67 13.02 9.21
CA ILE A 174 -0.93 11.75 9.12
C ILE A 174 -0.19 11.47 10.42
N ILE A 175 0.49 12.48 10.97
CA ILE A 175 1.21 12.38 12.25
C ILE A 175 0.22 12.05 13.38
N LEU A 176 -0.91 12.74 13.44
CA LEU A 176 -1.92 12.52 14.48
C LEU A 176 -2.47 11.09 14.44
N ILE A 177 -2.79 10.59 13.25
CA ILE A 177 -3.31 9.23 13.08
C ILE A 177 -2.22 8.19 13.37
N SER A 178 -1.02 8.37 12.85
CA SER A 178 0.11 7.48 13.15
C SER A 178 0.38 7.43 14.65
N LEU A 179 0.38 8.58 15.32
CA LEU A 179 0.57 8.67 16.77
C LEU A 179 -0.58 7.99 17.53
N MET A 180 -1.82 8.21 17.12
CA MET A 180 -2.99 7.54 17.70
C MET A 180 -2.88 6.02 17.59
N LEU A 181 -2.48 5.50 16.41
CA LEU A 181 -2.27 4.07 16.21
C LEU A 181 -1.11 3.55 17.07
N ILE A 182 0.01 4.26 17.13
CA ILE A 182 1.17 3.92 17.93
C ILE A 182 0.82 3.86 19.43
N LEU A 183 0.17 4.90 19.96
CA LEU A 183 -0.24 4.94 21.36
C LEU A 183 -1.31 3.88 21.66
N GLY A 184 -2.27 3.71 20.77
CA GLY A 184 -3.30 2.68 20.90
C GLY A 184 -2.74 1.27 20.90
N LEU A 185 -1.81 0.95 20.00
CA LEU A 185 -1.13 -0.36 19.98
C LEU A 185 -0.21 -0.55 21.19
N LYS A 186 0.42 0.51 21.70
CA LYS A 186 1.30 0.44 22.87
C LYS A 186 0.52 0.24 24.17
N PHE A 187 -0.57 0.98 24.40
CA PHE A 187 -1.29 0.99 25.66
C PHE A 187 -2.58 0.15 25.66
N PHE A 188 -3.22 -0.05 24.50
CA PHE A 188 -4.51 -0.72 24.35
C PHE A 188 -4.52 -1.71 23.19
N GLN A 189 -3.43 -2.50 23.04
CA GLN A 189 -3.18 -3.36 21.87
C GLN A 189 -4.42 -4.18 21.44
N GLY A 190 -5.06 -4.90 22.37
CA GLY A 190 -6.21 -5.75 22.04
C GLY A 190 -7.43 -4.96 21.53
N LYS A 191 -7.72 -3.78 22.11
CA LYS A 191 -8.83 -2.92 21.67
C LYS A 191 -8.52 -2.29 20.32
N MET A 192 -7.28 -1.81 20.12
CA MET A 192 -6.85 -1.21 18.87
C MET A 192 -6.90 -2.22 17.72
N ILE A 193 -6.38 -3.42 17.92
CA ILE A 193 -6.46 -4.51 16.94
C ILE A 193 -7.92 -4.80 16.56
N LYS A 194 -8.81 -4.97 17.55
CA LYS A 194 -10.24 -5.18 17.28
C LYS A 194 -10.86 -4.04 16.49
N GLY A 195 -10.56 -2.79 16.87
CA GLY A 195 -11.04 -1.59 16.17
C GLY A 195 -10.61 -1.57 14.70
N VAL A 196 -9.33 -1.83 14.42
CA VAL A 196 -8.81 -1.89 13.04
C VAL A 196 -9.44 -3.04 12.24
N LEU A 197 -9.64 -4.21 12.87
CA LEU A 197 -10.33 -5.33 12.21
C LEU A 197 -11.78 -5.01 11.86
N TYR A 198 -12.53 -4.35 12.76
CA TYR A 198 -13.89 -3.90 12.48
C TYR A 198 -13.93 -2.85 11.39
N PHE A 199 -12.99 -1.90 11.41
CA PHE A 199 -12.86 -0.89 10.37
C PHE A 199 -12.56 -1.51 9.00
N GLY A 200 -11.60 -2.43 8.91
CA GLY A 200 -11.31 -3.15 7.67
C GLY A 200 -12.52 -3.94 7.13
N LYS A 201 -13.27 -4.63 8.03
CA LYS A 201 -14.53 -5.31 7.66
C LYS A 201 -15.57 -4.32 7.14
N PHE A 202 -15.72 -3.18 7.78
CA PHE A 202 -16.66 -2.13 7.35
C PHE A 202 -16.33 -1.64 5.93
N ILE A 203 -15.07 -1.36 5.65
CA ILE A 203 -14.62 -0.96 4.30
C ILE A 203 -14.89 -2.07 3.27
N MET A 204 -14.60 -3.33 3.61
CA MET A 204 -14.91 -4.46 2.74
C MET A 204 -16.42 -4.59 2.45
N TRP A 205 -17.28 -4.40 3.45
CA TRP A 205 -18.73 -4.39 3.26
C TRP A 205 -19.16 -3.24 2.36
N MET A 206 -18.64 -2.04 2.58
CA MET A 206 -18.93 -0.88 1.71
C MET A 206 -18.55 -1.18 0.27
N SER A 207 -17.35 -1.71 0.03
CA SER A 207 -16.90 -2.09 -1.32
C SER A 207 -17.84 -3.13 -1.95
N THR A 208 -18.21 -4.16 -1.20
CA THR A 208 -19.10 -5.23 -1.71
C THR A 208 -20.50 -4.69 -2.04
N ILE A 209 -21.08 -3.88 -1.16
CA ILE A 209 -22.42 -3.26 -1.38
C ILE A 209 -22.38 -2.32 -2.57
N GLY A 210 -21.32 -1.47 -2.64
CA GLY A 210 -21.16 -0.53 -3.77
C GLY A 210 -21.00 -1.26 -5.10
N LEU A 211 -20.18 -2.31 -5.16
CA LEU A 211 -20.00 -3.11 -6.35
C LEU A 211 -21.32 -3.79 -6.78
N ALA A 212 -22.03 -4.40 -5.82
CA ALA A 212 -23.31 -5.06 -6.11
C ALA A 212 -24.37 -4.08 -6.60
N ALA A 213 -24.49 -2.91 -5.98
CA ALA A 213 -25.44 -1.86 -6.39
C ALA A 213 -25.11 -1.32 -7.79
N ALA A 214 -23.83 -1.03 -8.06
CA ALA A 214 -23.40 -0.52 -9.37
C ALA A 214 -23.55 -1.58 -10.48
N ALA A 215 -23.28 -2.86 -10.18
CA ALA A 215 -23.49 -3.95 -11.12
C ALA A 215 -24.99 -4.18 -11.41
N PHE A 216 -25.83 -4.11 -10.38
CA PHE A 216 -27.29 -4.24 -10.53
C PHE A 216 -27.84 -3.12 -11.41
N GLU A 217 -27.46 -1.87 -11.14
CA GLU A 217 -27.84 -0.71 -11.95
C GLU A 217 -27.40 -0.86 -13.40
N SER A 218 -26.18 -1.30 -13.64
CA SER A 218 -25.62 -1.53 -14.98
C SER A 218 -26.40 -2.58 -15.79
N LEU A 219 -26.95 -3.61 -15.13
CA LEU A 219 -27.70 -4.68 -15.78
C LEU A 219 -29.18 -4.36 -15.97
N THR A 220 -29.80 -3.64 -15.04
CA THR A 220 -31.27 -3.45 -14.99
C THR A 220 -31.71 -2.04 -15.30
N GLY A 221 -30.81 -1.05 -15.25
CA GLY A 221 -31.13 0.37 -15.30
C GLY A 221 -31.78 0.91 -14.01
N VAL A 222 -31.97 0.08 -12.98
CA VAL A 222 -32.60 0.50 -11.72
C VAL A 222 -31.53 1.00 -10.75
N VAL A 223 -31.65 2.26 -10.35
CA VAL A 223 -30.74 2.93 -9.41
C VAL A 223 -31.08 2.53 -7.98
N LEU A 224 -30.22 1.76 -7.32
CA LEU A 224 -30.38 1.38 -5.90
C LEU A 224 -29.84 2.46 -4.95
N ILE A 225 -28.72 3.07 -5.28
CA ILE A 225 -28.08 4.12 -4.49
C ILE A 225 -27.87 5.34 -5.39
N LYS A 226 -28.61 6.42 -5.12
CA LYS A 226 -28.53 7.65 -5.92
C LYS A 226 -27.17 8.32 -5.76
N GLY A 227 -26.63 8.80 -6.88
CA GLY A 227 -25.40 9.58 -6.91
C GLY A 227 -24.11 8.75 -6.97
N MET A 228 -24.19 7.44 -7.19
CA MET A 228 -23.03 6.61 -7.47
C MET A 228 -22.42 6.93 -8.83
N ALA A 229 -21.09 6.78 -8.95
CA ALA A 229 -20.42 6.76 -10.24
C ALA A 229 -20.70 5.43 -10.97
N PRO A 230 -20.76 5.43 -12.32
CA PRO A 230 -20.96 4.23 -13.11
C PRO A 230 -19.91 3.16 -12.81
N ILE A 231 -20.30 1.87 -12.81
CA ILE A 231 -19.39 0.74 -12.58
C ILE A 231 -18.19 0.75 -13.56
N THR A 232 -18.41 1.25 -14.77
CA THR A 232 -17.40 1.35 -15.82
C THR A 232 -16.19 2.20 -15.42
N GLU A 233 -16.36 3.20 -14.58
CA GLU A 233 -15.23 4.00 -14.06
C GLU A 233 -14.30 3.15 -13.21
N GLY A 234 -14.82 2.44 -12.22
CA GLY A 234 -14.02 1.55 -11.39
C GLY A 234 -13.41 0.39 -12.18
N MET A 235 -14.17 -0.20 -13.11
CA MET A 235 -13.67 -1.29 -13.96
C MET A 235 -12.58 -0.83 -14.92
N SER A 236 -12.66 0.38 -15.48
CA SER A 236 -11.60 0.91 -16.35
C SER A 236 -10.28 1.09 -15.60
N VAL A 237 -10.33 1.53 -14.34
CA VAL A 237 -9.15 1.60 -13.47
C VAL A 237 -8.55 0.22 -13.27
N VAL A 238 -9.36 -0.80 -12.97
CA VAL A 238 -8.88 -2.19 -12.78
C VAL A 238 -8.24 -2.73 -14.05
N VAL A 239 -8.83 -2.48 -15.22
CA VAL A 239 -8.27 -2.90 -16.52
C VAL A 239 -6.91 -2.24 -16.76
N ASN A 240 -6.78 -0.93 -16.53
CA ASN A 240 -5.51 -0.21 -16.68
C ASN A 240 -4.44 -0.78 -15.76
N ILE A 241 -4.78 -1.07 -14.50
CA ILE A 241 -3.86 -1.72 -13.56
C ILE A 241 -3.45 -3.10 -14.06
N GLY A 242 -4.40 -3.91 -14.51
CA GLY A 242 -4.14 -5.25 -15.03
C GLY A 242 -3.17 -5.23 -16.20
N ILE A 243 -3.34 -4.31 -17.16
CA ILE A 243 -2.42 -4.12 -18.29
C ILE A 243 -1.00 -3.83 -17.80
N VAL A 244 -0.84 -2.96 -16.83
CA VAL A 244 0.47 -2.62 -16.26
C VAL A 244 1.07 -3.83 -15.52
N LEU A 245 0.26 -4.57 -14.75
CA LEU A 245 0.73 -5.75 -14.01
C LEU A 245 1.20 -6.90 -14.89
N LEU A 246 0.65 -7.05 -16.11
CA LEU A 246 1.14 -8.03 -17.11
C LEU A 246 2.65 -7.88 -17.35
N GLY A 247 3.18 -6.68 -17.31
CA GLY A 247 4.61 -6.42 -17.49
C GLY A 247 5.38 -6.25 -16.18
N THR A 248 4.74 -5.65 -15.17
CA THR A 248 5.38 -5.39 -13.89
C THR A 248 5.85 -6.67 -13.20
N PHE A 249 5.03 -7.73 -13.16
CA PHE A 249 5.37 -8.96 -12.46
C PHE A 249 6.53 -9.74 -13.13
N PRO A 250 6.59 -9.91 -14.47
CA PRO A 250 7.78 -10.44 -15.11
C PRO A 250 9.04 -9.63 -14.82
N ILE A 251 9.01 -8.30 -14.96
CA ILE A 251 10.16 -7.42 -14.67
C ILE A 251 10.57 -7.52 -13.22
N LEU A 252 9.61 -7.50 -12.29
CA LEU A 252 9.89 -7.64 -10.87
C LEU A 252 10.60 -8.96 -10.55
N THR A 253 10.21 -10.05 -11.21
CA THR A 253 10.88 -11.35 -11.06
C THR A 253 12.34 -11.27 -11.49
N LEU A 254 12.66 -10.59 -12.60
CA LEU A 254 14.03 -10.36 -13.02
C LEU A 254 14.82 -9.51 -12.03
N ILE A 255 14.20 -8.42 -11.52
CA ILE A 255 14.81 -7.54 -10.51
C ILE A 255 15.09 -8.32 -9.22
N ILE A 256 14.13 -9.12 -8.74
CA ILE A 256 14.28 -9.95 -7.54
C ILE A 256 15.47 -10.91 -7.72
N ASN A 257 15.56 -11.60 -8.84
CA ASN A 257 16.66 -12.54 -9.12
C ASN A 257 18.02 -11.82 -9.14
N LEU A 258 18.07 -10.60 -9.65
CA LEU A 258 19.30 -9.78 -9.68
C LEU A 258 19.70 -9.32 -8.28
N LEU A 259 18.73 -8.92 -7.46
CA LEU A 259 18.94 -8.37 -6.12
C LEU A 259 19.14 -9.44 -5.04
N ASP A 260 18.79 -10.71 -5.28
CA ASP A 260 18.85 -11.77 -4.27
C ASP A 260 20.25 -11.91 -3.64
N LYS A 261 21.29 -12.05 -4.47
CA LYS A 261 22.69 -12.22 -3.96
C LYS A 261 23.18 -11.03 -3.14
N PRO A 262 23.11 -9.76 -3.62
CA PRO A 262 23.58 -8.61 -2.83
C PRO A 262 22.75 -8.41 -1.56
N LEU A 263 21.44 -8.63 -1.59
CA LEU A 263 20.59 -8.46 -0.40
C LEU A 263 20.87 -9.55 0.65
N ARG A 264 21.13 -10.81 0.25
CA ARG A 264 21.56 -11.87 1.18
C ARG A 264 22.88 -11.54 1.85
N LYS A 265 23.83 -10.93 1.13
CA LYS A 265 25.12 -10.51 1.72
C LYS A 265 24.91 -9.38 2.74
N LEU A 266 24.11 -8.39 2.40
CA LEU A 266 23.75 -7.29 3.32
C LEU A 266 23.01 -7.82 4.55
N GLY A 267 22.04 -8.72 4.36
CA GLY A 267 21.24 -9.31 5.43
C GLY A 267 22.11 -10.04 6.46
N LYS A 268 23.10 -10.84 6.02
CA LYS A 268 24.05 -11.50 6.92
C LYS A 268 24.79 -10.49 7.81
N ASN A 269 25.23 -9.37 7.24
CA ASN A 269 25.98 -8.34 7.98
C ASN A 269 25.15 -7.68 9.09
N ILE A 270 23.84 -7.66 8.95
CA ILE A 270 22.93 -7.08 9.94
C ILE A 270 22.20 -8.13 10.78
N GLY A 271 22.60 -9.40 10.68
CA GLY A 271 22.09 -10.51 11.51
C GLY A 271 20.69 -11.01 11.10
N LEU A 272 20.34 -10.91 9.81
CA LEU A 272 19.14 -11.50 9.24
C LEU A 272 19.43 -12.91 8.68
N ASP A 273 18.51 -13.84 8.93
CA ASP A 273 18.53 -15.14 8.26
C ASP A 273 18.05 -15.03 6.80
N SER A 274 18.22 -16.11 6.04
CA SER A 274 17.85 -16.14 4.62
C SER A 274 16.36 -15.91 4.37
N THR A 275 15.50 -16.38 5.27
CA THR A 275 14.03 -16.22 5.18
C THR A 275 13.66 -14.75 5.40
N SER A 276 14.30 -14.09 6.36
CA SER A 276 14.09 -12.67 6.62
C SER A 276 14.50 -11.79 5.43
N VAL A 277 15.62 -12.11 4.78
CA VAL A 277 16.06 -11.38 3.57
C VAL A 277 15.09 -11.60 2.42
N ALA A 278 14.64 -12.83 2.21
CA ALA A 278 13.64 -13.15 1.20
C ALA A 278 12.33 -12.40 1.45
N GLY A 279 11.91 -12.26 2.72
CA GLY A 279 10.73 -11.50 3.10
C GLY A 279 10.80 -10.02 2.67
N ILE A 280 11.93 -9.34 2.89
CA ILE A 280 12.15 -7.96 2.43
C ILE A 280 11.96 -7.86 0.92
N ILE A 281 12.52 -8.79 0.17
CA ILE A 281 12.45 -8.81 -1.30
C ILE A 281 11.01 -9.06 -1.76
N PHE A 282 10.36 -10.10 -1.23
CA PHE A 282 9.00 -10.48 -1.64
C PHE A 282 7.97 -9.41 -1.28
N SER A 283 8.17 -8.67 -0.20
CA SER A 283 7.25 -7.58 0.18
C SER A 283 7.18 -6.47 -0.85
N LEU A 284 8.22 -6.25 -1.65
CA LEU A 284 8.19 -5.28 -2.76
C LEU A 284 7.11 -5.63 -3.79
N ALA A 285 6.80 -6.91 -3.94
CA ALA A 285 5.70 -7.39 -4.76
C ALA A 285 4.39 -7.45 -3.99
N ASN A 286 4.39 -8.15 -2.82
CA ASN A 286 3.20 -8.45 -2.04
C ASN A 286 3.58 -8.85 -0.61
N SER A 287 2.81 -8.39 0.39
CA SER A 287 3.03 -8.71 1.80
C SER A 287 2.51 -10.09 2.23
N ILE A 288 1.54 -10.67 1.53
CA ILE A 288 0.90 -11.95 1.93
C ILE A 288 1.92 -13.08 2.12
N PRO A 289 2.85 -13.33 1.15
CA PRO A 289 3.88 -14.36 1.35
C PRO A 289 4.74 -14.08 2.59
N VAL A 290 5.05 -12.82 2.86
CA VAL A 290 5.89 -12.42 3.99
C VAL A 290 5.23 -12.75 5.32
N PHE A 291 3.92 -12.50 5.46
CA PHE A 291 3.19 -12.86 6.67
C PHE A 291 3.19 -14.37 6.92
N LYS A 292 3.04 -15.19 5.87
CA LYS A 292 3.14 -16.66 5.97
C LYS A 292 4.53 -17.15 6.36
N MET A 293 5.58 -16.46 5.90
CA MET A 293 6.98 -16.79 6.19
C MET A 293 7.46 -16.26 7.55
N LEU A 294 6.68 -15.40 8.21
CA LEU A 294 7.11 -14.70 9.44
C LEU A 294 7.52 -15.70 10.53
N LYS A 295 6.80 -16.81 10.67
CA LYS A 295 7.08 -17.88 11.63
C LYS A 295 8.47 -18.49 11.50
N ASP A 296 9.03 -18.50 10.29
CA ASP A 296 10.31 -19.14 9.95
C ASP A 296 11.50 -18.13 10.01
N MET A 297 11.22 -16.87 10.33
CA MET A 297 12.24 -15.83 10.50
C MET A 297 12.79 -15.80 11.92
N ASN A 298 14.03 -15.35 12.09
CA ASN A 298 14.54 -15.05 13.43
C ASN A 298 13.81 -13.81 14.02
N ASN A 299 13.83 -13.65 15.34
CA ASN A 299 13.08 -12.60 16.05
C ASN A 299 13.41 -11.18 15.55
N LYS A 300 14.67 -10.93 15.23
CA LYS A 300 15.14 -9.67 14.64
C LYS A 300 14.56 -9.46 13.25
N GLY A 301 14.59 -10.51 12.44
CA GLY A 301 14.04 -10.52 11.09
C GLY A 301 12.53 -10.27 11.05
N LYS A 302 11.76 -10.85 11.98
CA LYS A 302 10.33 -10.59 12.13
C LYS A 302 10.03 -9.10 12.31
N ILE A 303 10.70 -8.44 13.25
CA ILE A 303 10.51 -7.01 13.53
C ILE A 303 10.89 -6.17 12.31
N ILE A 304 12.06 -6.44 11.70
CA ILE A 304 12.57 -5.68 10.56
C ILE A 304 11.66 -5.86 9.34
N ASN A 305 11.21 -7.08 9.03
CA ASN A 305 10.31 -7.32 7.91
C ASN A 305 8.99 -6.58 8.09
N VAL A 306 8.39 -6.65 9.27
CA VAL A 306 7.13 -5.94 9.53
C VAL A 306 7.33 -4.43 9.47
N ALA A 307 8.39 -3.89 10.06
CA ALA A 307 8.70 -2.46 9.99
C ALA A 307 8.87 -1.97 8.55
N TRP A 308 9.62 -2.71 7.73
CA TRP A 308 9.82 -2.44 6.32
C TRP A 308 8.52 -2.47 5.53
N LEU A 309 7.74 -3.56 5.66
CA LEU A 309 6.55 -3.78 4.83
C LEU A 309 5.40 -2.79 5.10
N VAL A 310 5.35 -2.14 6.29
CA VAL A 310 4.35 -1.11 6.59
C VAL A 310 4.36 0.01 5.53
N ALA A 311 5.52 0.45 5.11
CA ALA A 311 5.65 1.48 4.09
C ALA A 311 5.98 0.90 2.69
N ALA A 312 6.89 -0.07 2.62
CA ALA A 312 7.49 -0.52 1.36
C ALA A 312 6.73 -1.67 0.67
N THR A 313 5.66 -2.21 1.28
CA THR A 313 4.91 -3.30 0.63
C THR A 313 4.36 -2.87 -0.74
N SER A 314 4.37 -3.81 -1.69
CA SER A 314 3.83 -3.63 -3.05
C SER A 314 4.39 -2.44 -3.83
N THR A 315 5.54 -1.88 -3.41
CA THR A 315 6.18 -0.73 -4.08
C THR A 315 6.47 -1.00 -5.56
N LEU A 316 6.85 -2.22 -5.89
CA LEU A 316 7.09 -2.67 -7.27
C LEU A 316 6.01 -3.67 -7.75
N GLY A 317 4.93 -3.83 -6.99
CA GLY A 317 3.80 -4.69 -7.30
C GLY A 317 2.53 -3.90 -7.63
N ALA A 318 1.43 -4.22 -6.93
CA ALA A 318 0.12 -3.65 -7.19
C ALA A 318 0.08 -2.11 -7.06
N HIS A 319 0.81 -1.50 -6.12
CA HIS A 319 0.85 -0.05 -5.97
C HIS A 319 1.53 0.64 -7.16
N LEU A 320 2.61 0.04 -7.71
CA LEU A 320 3.22 0.56 -8.94
C LEU A 320 2.25 0.44 -10.12
N GLY A 321 1.62 -0.73 -10.28
CA GLY A 321 0.64 -0.97 -11.33
C GLY A 321 -0.53 0.03 -11.26
N PHE A 322 -1.07 0.26 -10.07
CA PHE A 322 -2.12 1.24 -9.85
C PHE A 322 -1.67 2.66 -10.24
N THR A 323 -0.56 3.11 -9.66
CA THR A 323 -0.04 4.46 -9.89
C THR A 323 0.23 4.71 -11.38
N ALA A 324 0.84 3.74 -12.07
CA ALA A 324 1.10 3.84 -13.50
C ALA A 324 -0.19 3.84 -14.35
N GLY A 325 -1.23 3.13 -13.88
CA GLY A 325 -2.52 3.03 -14.57
C GLY A 325 -3.42 4.27 -14.41
N VAL A 326 -3.27 5.04 -13.32
CA VAL A 326 -4.13 6.21 -13.04
C VAL A 326 -3.40 7.54 -13.18
N GLU A 327 -2.12 7.63 -12.78
CA GLU A 327 -1.34 8.88 -12.79
C GLU A 327 0.16 8.55 -12.90
N SER A 328 0.64 8.35 -14.12
CA SER A 328 2.01 7.87 -14.37
C SER A 328 3.11 8.81 -13.87
N GLU A 329 2.84 10.13 -13.76
CA GLU A 329 3.79 11.10 -13.21
C GLU A 329 4.05 10.90 -11.71
N MET A 330 3.17 10.18 -11.02
CA MET A 330 3.29 9.87 -9.61
C MET A 330 4.14 8.61 -9.31
N ILE A 331 4.63 7.90 -10.33
CA ILE A 331 5.44 6.68 -10.15
C ILE A 331 6.66 6.95 -9.27
N ILE A 332 7.46 7.97 -9.62
CA ILE A 332 8.68 8.31 -8.86
C ILE A 332 8.35 8.80 -7.45
N PRO A 333 7.44 9.77 -7.24
CA PRO A 333 7.05 10.19 -5.90
C PRO A 333 6.63 9.03 -5.01
N VAL A 334 5.81 8.10 -5.50
CA VAL A 334 5.34 6.93 -4.74
C VAL A 334 6.49 5.98 -4.41
N ILE A 335 7.32 5.60 -5.39
CA ILE A 335 8.45 4.67 -5.16
C ILE A 335 9.41 5.26 -4.12
N LEU A 336 9.86 6.52 -4.31
CA LEU A 336 10.84 7.15 -3.43
C LEU A 336 10.29 7.33 -2.01
N SER A 337 9.03 7.75 -1.88
CA SER A 337 8.35 7.88 -0.59
C SER A 337 8.36 6.57 0.18
N LYS A 338 7.91 5.49 -0.46
CA LYS A 338 7.78 4.17 0.16
C LYS A 338 9.12 3.55 0.52
N LEU A 339 10.09 3.62 -0.38
CA LEU A 339 11.44 3.10 -0.12
C LEU A 339 12.16 3.87 0.97
N PHE A 340 12.03 5.21 0.99
CA PHE A 340 12.63 6.03 2.03
C PHE A 340 12.04 5.72 3.42
N ALA A 341 10.71 5.63 3.52
CA ALA A 341 10.04 5.24 4.75
C ALA A 341 10.46 3.82 5.19
N GLY A 342 10.49 2.86 4.26
CA GLY A 342 10.90 1.50 4.54
C GLY A 342 12.36 1.39 5.02
N VAL A 343 13.29 2.04 4.35
CA VAL A 343 14.71 2.09 4.77
C VAL A 343 14.84 2.74 6.15
N SER A 344 14.14 3.85 6.39
CA SER A 344 14.11 4.51 7.70
C SER A 344 13.58 3.56 8.79
N ALA A 345 12.53 2.79 8.49
CA ALA A 345 11.99 1.79 9.40
C ALA A 345 12.98 0.66 9.70
N VAL A 346 13.72 0.19 8.70
CA VAL A 346 14.79 -0.80 8.90
C VAL A 346 15.87 -0.26 9.82
N ILE A 347 16.32 0.99 9.59
CA ILE A 347 17.35 1.62 10.43
C ILE A 347 16.88 1.71 11.89
N ILE A 348 15.66 2.21 12.13
CA ILE A 348 15.08 2.31 13.47
C ILE A 348 14.93 0.92 14.09
N ALA A 349 14.48 -0.08 13.34
CA ALA A 349 14.34 -1.46 13.82
C ALA A 349 15.68 -2.08 14.19
N LEU A 350 16.75 -1.79 13.44
CA LEU A 350 18.13 -2.24 13.77
C LEU A 350 18.63 -1.65 15.10
N ILE A 351 18.41 -0.35 15.32
CA ILE A 351 18.76 0.33 16.57
C ILE A 351 17.97 -0.28 17.74
N PHE A 352 16.66 -0.44 17.56
CA PHE A 352 15.78 -0.98 18.59
C PHE A 352 16.14 -2.42 18.96
N THR A 353 16.47 -3.28 17.99
CA THR A 353 16.79 -4.69 18.22
C THR A 353 18.20 -4.91 18.77
N ARG A 354 19.15 -3.99 18.57
CA ARG A 354 20.50 -4.04 19.16
C ARG A 354 20.44 -3.93 20.68
N ASN A 355 19.66 -2.98 21.19
CA ASN A 355 19.54 -2.73 22.64
C ASN A 355 18.83 -3.87 23.41
N THR A 356 18.07 -4.72 22.69
CA THR A 356 17.35 -5.87 23.32
C THR A 356 18.26 -7.10 23.47
N THR A 357 19.29 -7.23 22.67
CA THR A 357 20.26 -8.34 22.74
C THR A 357 21.29 -8.12 23.86
N GLU A 358 21.67 -6.89 24.14
CA GLU A 358 22.62 -6.55 25.22
C GLU A 358 22.01 -6.73 26.62
N LYS A 359 20.68 -6.59 26.78
CA LYS A 359 19.99 -6.83 28.07
C LYS A 359 19.79 -8.30 28.45
N LYS A 360 20.04 -9.25 27.56
CA LYS A 360 19.97 -10.70 27.85
C LYS A 360 21.32 -11.36 28.13
N SER A 361 22.43 -10.60 28.09
CA SER A 361 23.79 -11.07 28.36
C SER A 361 24.35 -10.55 29.69
N ILE A 362 23.51 -10.04 30.60
CA ILE A 362 23.78 -9.74 32.00
C ILE A 362 22.74 -10.50 32.83
#